data_50d25546c532658d19716bbaa0d9d7d7
#
_entry.id   50d25546c532658d19716bbaa0d9d7d7
#
_cell.length_a   1.000
_cell.length_b   1.000
_cell.length_c   1.000
_cell.angle_alpha   90.00
_cell.angle_beta   90.00
_cell.angle_gamma   90.00
#
_symmetry.space_group_name_H-M   'P 1'
#
loop_
_entity.id
_entity.type
_entity.pdbx_description
1 polymer ?
#
loop_
_entity_poly.entity_id
_entity_poly.type
_entity_poly.pdbx_seq_one_letter_code
_entity_poly.pdbx_strand_id
1 'polypeptide(L)'
;EPLAKRLKIGSNKVARIQIVARGTDLGKGISHLNDPVDKRQRFTEQMKLRAAGDKEAQQMDEGLVEALEYGMPPTAGFGLSERLFAVLMDKPTRECVFFPTLRPKKPETH
;
A
#
# COMPACT_ATOMS: atom_id res chain seq x y z
N GLU A 1 -0.24 -8.69 -1.99
CA GLU A 1 0.51 -7.43 -2.21
C GLU A 1 0.93 -7.35 -3.68
N PRO A 2 0.17 -6.64 -4.53
CA PRO A 2 0.39 -6.69 -5.98
C PRO A 2 1.64 -5.93 -6.45
N LEU A 3 2.18 -5.04 -5.63
CA LEU A 3 3.33 -4.19 -5.97
C LEU A 3 4.67 -4.72 -5.48
N ALA A 4 4.68 -5.73 -4.59
CA ALA A 4 5.90 -6.27 -4.03
C ALA A 4 6.47 -7.42 -4.85
N LYS A 5 7.79 -7.43 -5.03
CA LYS A 5 8.51 -8.50 -5.74
C LYS A 5 8.44 -9.82 -4.96
N ARG A 6 8.33 -10.95 -5.67
CA ARG A 6 8.42 -12.28 -5.05
C ARG A 6 9.83 -12.53 -4.52
N LEU A 7 9.96 -13.21 -3.39
CA LEU A 7 11.27 -13.58 -2.84
C LEU A 7 12.02 -14.54 -3.74
N LYS A 8 11.29 -15.48 -4.37
CA LYS A 8 11.84 -16.46 -5.35
C LYS A 8 10.80 -16.66 -6.45
N ILE A 9 11.26 -17.04 -7.64
CA ILE A 9 10.38 -17.43 -8.75
C ILE A 9 9.46 -18.57 -8.29
N GLY A 10 8.16 -18.45 -8.55
CA GLY A 10 7.16 -19.44 -8.15
C GLY A 10 6.75 -19.40 -6.66
N SER A 11 7.32 -18.51 -5.86
CA SER A 11 6.95 -18.35 -4.44
C SER A 11 5.70 -17.50 -4.29
N ASN A 12 4.84 -17.84 -3.34
CA ASN A 12 3.72 -16.99 -2.89
C ASN A 12 4.15 -15.93 -1.88
N LYS A 13 5.43 -15.95 -1.45
CA LYS A 13 5.99 -14.96 -0.52
C LYS A 13 6.57 -13.78 -1.27
N VAL A 14 6.40 -12.58 -0.72
CA VAL A 14 6.91 -11.32 -1.28
C VAL A 14 7.96 -10.68 -0.39
N ALA A 15 8.85 -9.90 -0.98
CA ALA A 15 9.87 -9.13 -0.30
C ALA A 15 9.23 -7.88 0.34
N ARG A 16 8.74 -8.03 1.55
CA ARG A 16 8.09 -6.98 2.34
C ARG A 16 8.56 -7.06 3.78
N ILE A 17 8.79 -5.90 4.38
CA ILE A 17 8.98 -5.73 5.82
C ILE A 17 7.89 -4.83 6.38
N GLN A 18 7.57 -5.00 7.64
CA GLN A 18 6.63 -4.17 8.38
C GLN A 18 7.19 -3.93 9.77
N ILE A 19 7.21 -2.67 10.19
CA ILE A 19 7.65 -2.27 11.53
C ILE A 19 6.41 -2.05 12.37
N VAL A 20 6.31 -2.80 13.44
CA VAL A 20 5.20 -2.70 14.40
C VAL A 20 5.78 -2.42 15.79
N ALA A 21 5.27 -1.42 16.45
CA ALA A 21 5.55 -1.14 17.85
C ALA A 21 4.31 -0.64 18.58
N ARG A 22 4.19 -0.99 19.86
CA ARG A 22 3.04 -0.66 20.71
C ARG A 22 1.68 -1.03 20.08
N GLY A 23 1.63 -2.15 19.34
CA GLY A 23 0.44 -2.62 18.65
C GLY A 23 0.04 -1.82 17.41
N THR A 24 0.91 -0.95 16.91
CA THR A 24 0.62 -0.05 15.79
C THR A 24 1.65 -0.21 14.68
N ASP A 25 1.18 -0.18 13.43
CA ASP A 25 2.04 -0.15 12.25
C ASP A 25 2.73 1.21 12.13
N LEU A 26 4.06 1.23 12.23
CA LEU A 26 4.87 2.44 12.16
C LEU A 26 5.52 2.66 10.80
N GLY A 27 5.68 1.61 10.03
CA GLY A 27 6.28 1.72 8.70
C GLY A 27 6.30 0.39 7.96
N LYS A 28 6.46 0.47 6.66
CA LYS A 28 6.64 -0.71 5.82
C LYS A 28 7.60 -0.44 4.68
N GLY A 29 8.33 -1.47 4.30
CA GLY A 29 9.18 -1.45 3.12
C GLY A 29 8.84 -2.62 2.19
N ILE A 30 9.02 -2.40 0.92
CA ILE A 30 8.86 -3.41 -0.12
C ILE A 30 10.01 -3.32 -1.12
N SER A 31 10.41 -4.47 -1.65
CA SER A 31 11.14 -4.53 -2.91
C SER A 31 10.12 -4.45 -4.04
N HIS A 32 10.28 -3.48 -4.94
CA HIS A 32 9.30 -3.26 -6.00
C HIS A 32 9.34 -4.35 -7.05
N LEU A 33 8.17 -4.76 -7.51
CA LEU A 33 8.03 -5.63 -8.66
C LEU A 33 8.35 -4.84 -9.93
N ASN A 34 9.41 -5.27 -10.62
CA ASN A 34 9.90 -4.63 -11.85
C ASN A 34 9.70 -5.46 -13.13
N ASP A 35 9.06 -6.63 -13.02
CA ASP A 35 8.69 -7.47 -14.16
C ASP A 35 7.31 -7.06 -14.67
N PRO A 36 7.18 -6.53 -15.91
CA PRO A 36 5.89 -6.10 -16.46
C PRO A 36 4.92 -7.27 -16.67
N VAL A 37 5.42 -8.47 -16.97
CA VAL A 37 4.57 -9.65 -17.19
C VAL A 37 3.92 -10.10 -15.88
N ASP A 38 4.71 -10.28 -14.81
CA ASP A 38 4.19 -10.61 -13.48
C ASP A 38 3.27 -9.49 -12.97
N LYS A 39 3.60 -8.23 -13.25
CA LYS A 39 2.78 -7.08 -12.88
C LYS A 39 1.40 -7.11 -13.52
N ARG A 40 1.34 -7.31 -14.83
CA ARG A 40 0.08 -7.43 -15.59
C ARG A 40 -0.77 -8.59 -15.09
N GLN A 41 -0.15 -9.73 -14.82
CA GLN A 41 -0.85 -10.89 -14.26
C GLN A 41 -1.49 -10.56 -12.90
N ARG A 42 -0.76 -9.92 -12.01
CA ARG A 42 -1.28 -9.55 -10.67
C ARG A 42 -2.39 -8.52 -10.73
N PHE A 43 -2.30 -7.55 -11.62
CA PHE A 43 -3.41 -6.62 -11.84
C PHE A 43 -4.66 -7.34 -12.36
N THR A 44 -4.49 -8.30 -13.28
CA THR A 44 -5.60 -9.11 -13.76
C THR A 44 -6.27 -9.90 -12.63
N GLU A 45 -5.48 -10.48 -11.72
CA GLU A 45 -6.00 -11.15 -10.52
C GLU A 45 -6.74 -10.18 -9.59
N GLN A 46 -6.20 -8.97 -9.37
CA GLN A 46 -6.85 -7.93 -8.58
C GLN A 46 -8.19 -7.48 -9.21
N MET A 47 -8.25 -7.34 -10.51
CA MET A 47 -9.50 -7.01 -11.21
C MET A 47 -10.56 -8.10 -11.04
N LYS A 48 -10.18 -9.38 -11.05
CA LYS A 48 -11.10 -10.48 -10.76
C LYS A 48 -11.66 -10.40 -9.33
N LEU A 49 -10.80 -10.12 -8.34
CA LEU A 49 -11.22 -9.93 -6.95
C LEU A 49 -12.16 -8.73 -6.81
N ARG A 50 -11.87 -7.64 -7.51
CA ARG A 50 -12.72 -6.45 -7.54
C ARG A 50 -14.09 -6.75 -8.15
N ALA A 51 -14.14 -7.49 -9.25
CA ALA A 51 -15.38 -7.93 -9.86
C ALA A 51 -16.20 -8.85 -8.94
N ALA A 52 -15.52 -9.60 -8.06
CA ALA A 52 -16.14 -10.44 -7.03
C ALA A 52 -16.58 -9.65 -5.77
N GLY A 53 -16.40 -8.31 -5.74
CA GLY A 53 -16.89 -7.43 -4.67
C GLY A 53 -15.82 -6.87 -3.73
N ASP A 54 -14.55 -7.17 -3.93
CA ASP A 54 -13.45 -6.57 -3.15
C ASP A 54 -13.19 -5.13 -3.61
N LYS A 55 -13.68 -4.16 -2.84
CA LYS A 55 -13.55 -2.73 -3.15
C LYS A 55 -12.12 -2.19 -2.93
N GLU A 56 -11.29 -2.90 -2.19
CA GLU A 56 -9.88 -2.52 -1.93
C GLU A 56 -8.93 -3.05 -2.99
N ALA A 57 -9.38 -3.98 -3.84
CA ALA A 57 -8.58 -4.51 -4.93
C ALA A 57 -8.21 -3.42 -5.94
N GLN A 58 -6.96 -3.43 -6.40
CA GLN A 58 -6.42 -2.42 -7.31
C GLN A 58 -7.00 -2.56 -8.71
N GLN A 59 -7.17 -1.43 -9.38
CA GLN A 59 -7.51 -1.39 -10.80
C GLN A 59 -6.26 -1.60 -11.66
N MET A 60 -6.48 -2.00 -12.91
CA MET A 60 -5.43 -2.05 -13.90
C MET A 60 -4.89 -0.65 -14.16
N ASP A 61 -3.58 -0.52 -14.14
CA ASP A 61 -2.86 0.68 -14.57
C ASP A 61 -1.97 0.31 -15.75
N GLU A 62 -2.54 0.48 -16.94
CA GLU A 62 -1.84 0.16 -18.20
C GLU A 62 -0.63 1.07 -18.41
N GLY A 63 -0.72 2.35 -17.99
CA GLY A 63 0.40 3.29 -18.10
C GLY A 63 1.61 2.86 -17.28
N LEU A 64 1.37 2.32 -16.07
CA LEU A 64 2.43 1.77 -15.25
C LEU A 64 3.04 0.51 -15.87
N VAL A 65 2.22 -0.38 -16.42
CA VAL A 65 2.72 -1.60 -17.08
C VAL A 65 3.56 -1.25 -18.31
N GLU A 66 3.08 -0.33 -19.14
CA GLU A 66 3.83 0.18 -20.29
C GLU A 66 5.17 0.80 -19.87
N ALA A 67 5.18 1.63 -18.83
CA ALA A 67 6.41 2.22 -18.30
C ALA A 67 7.41 1.15 -17.84
N LEU A 68 6.95 0.05 -17.24
CA LEU A 68 7.80 -1.06 -16.85
C LEU A 68 8.41 -1.82 -18.03
N GLU A 69 7.74 -1.84 -19.19
CA GLU A 69 8.24 -2.47 -20.42
C GLU A 69 9.48 -1.74 -20.98
N TYR A 70 9.63 -0.43 -20.69
CA TYR A 70 10.86 0.32 -21.00
C TYR A 70 12.02 -0.01 -20.06
N GLY A 71 11.75 -0.70 -18.95
CA GLY A 71 12.72 -1.16 -17.99
C GLY A 71 12.67 -0.38 -16.68
N MET A 72 12.78 -1.13 -15.57
CA MET A 72 12.89 -0.59 -14.22
C MET A 72 14.03 -1.32 -13.49
N PRO A 73 15.05 -0.60 -12.99
CA PRO A 73 16.11 -1.22 -12.20
C PRO A 73 15.55 -1.81 -10.90
N PRO A 74 16.27 -2.72 -10.24
CA PRO A 74 15.91 -3.19 -8.91
C PRO A 74 15.75 -1.98 -7.96
N THR A 75 14.58 -1.86 -7.37
CA THR A 75 14.20 -0.71 -6.55
C THR A 75 13.51 -1.19 -5.28
N ALA A 76 13.76 -0.53 -4.18
CA ALA A 76 13.03 -0.72 -2.94
C ALA A 76 12.50 0.61 -2.43
N GLY A 77 11.36 0.57 -1.77
CA GLY A 77 10.76 1.72 -1.14
C GLY A 77 10.47 1.44 0.33
N PHE A 78 10.60 2.47 1.15
CA PHE A 78 10.26 2.43 2.56
C PHE A 78 9.44 3.66 2.94
N GLY A 79 8.31 3.44 3.61
CA GLY A 79 7.46 4.51 4.12
C GLY A 79 7.32 4.43 5.63
N LEU A 80 7.49 5.58 6.30
CA LEU A 80 7.12 5.78 7.69
C LEU A 80 5.69 6.31 7.79
N SER A 81 4.93 5.76 8.72
CA SER A 81 3.59 6.24 9.03
C SER A 81 3.65 7.46 9.96
N GLU A 82 2.74 8.41 9.79
CA GLU A 82 2.52 9.51 10.74
C GLU A 82 2.23 9.01 12.17
N ARG A 83 1.78 7.76 12.29
CA ARG A 83 1.59 7.09 13.58
C ARG A 83 2.87 6.99 14.41
N LEU A 84 4.05 6.97 13.76
CA LEU A 84 5.31 7.01 14.48
C LEU A 84 5.39 8.27 15.35
N PHE A 85 5.07 9.44 14.80
CA PHE A 85 5.07 10.69 15.53
C PHE A 85 4.02 10.70 16.65
N ALA A 86 2.82 10.21 16.37
CA ALA A 86 1.76 10.08 17.37
C ALA A 86 2.17 9.18 18.55
N VAL A 87 2.83 8.06 18.26
CA VAL A 87 3.36 7.15 19.30
C VAL A 87 4.46 7.82 20.12
N LEU A 88 5.39 8.56 19.48
CA LEU A 88 6.46 9.27 20.18
C LEU A 88 5.93 10.38 21.08
N MET A 89 4.90 11.08 20.65
CA MET A 89 4.25 12.16 21.39
C MET A 89 3.21 11.67 22.41
N ASP A 90 2.91 10.36 22.42
CA ASP A 90 1.86 9.74 23.24
C ASP A 90 0.49 10.43 23.05
N LYS A 91 0.13 10.69 21.77
CA LYS A 91 -1.09 11.38 21.38
C LYS A 91 -1.84 10.66 20.28
N PRO A 92 -3.16 10.86 20.15
CA PRO A 92 -3.92 10.37 19.01
C PRO A 92 -3.37 10.94 17.69
N THR A 93 -3.33 10.12 16.63
CA THR A 93 -2.81 10.54 15.31
C THR A 93 -3.48 11.82 14.79
N ARG A 94 -4.79 11.98 15.03
CA ARG A 94 -5.54 13.18 14.62
C ARG A 94 -5.04 14.49 15.22
N GLU A 95 -4.33 14.43 16.35
CA GLU A 95 -3.72 15.60 17.01
C GLU A 95 -2.30 15.86 16.49
N CYS A 96 -1.76 14.94 15.71
CA CYS A 96 -0.39 14.97 15.20
C CYS A 96 -0.29 15.27 13.70
N VAL A 97 -1.43 15.56 13.03
CA VAL A 97 -1.50 15.85 11.60
C VAL A 97 -2.13 17.21 11.35
N PHE A 98 -1.67 17.91 10.30
CA PHE A 98 -2.18 19.25 9.97
C PHE A 98 -3.63 19.26 9.51
N PHE A 99 -4.06 18.22 8.79
CA PHE A 99 -5.40 18.10 8.19
C PHE A 99 -6.06 16.76 8.57
N PRO A 100 -6.52 16.63 9.84
CA PRO A 100 -7.15 15.39 10.26
C PRO A 100 -8.52 15.21 9.61
N THR A 101 -8.83 13.97 9.21
CA THR A 101 -10.19 13.62 8.76
C THR A 101 -11.14 13.64 9.94
N LEU A 102 -12.08 14.56 9.95
CA LEU A 102 -13.12 14.68 10.96
C LEU A 102 -14.46 14.18 10.43
N ARG A 103 -15.27 13.59 11.34
CA ARG A 103 -16.65 13.25 10.97
C ARG A 103 -17.46 14.54 10.77
N PRO A 104 -18.30 14.64 9.72
CA PRO A 104 -19.22 15.75 9.58
C PRO A 104 -20.10 15.88 10.84
N LYS A 105 -20.32 17.10 11.31
CA LYS A 105 -21.31 17.34 12.36
C LYS A 105 -22.68 16.97 11.82
N LYS A 106 -23.44 16.17 12.58
CA LYS A 106 -24.87 15.96 12.24
C LYS A 106 -25.55 17.32 12.28
N PRO A 107 -26.42 17.65 11.29
CA PRO A 107 -27.22 18.85 11.38
C PRO A 107 -28.08 18.76 12.65
N GLU A 108 -28.05 19.81 13.47
CA GLU A 108 -28.95 19.92 14.61
C GLU A 108 -30.36 20.04 14.05
N THR A 109 -31.18 19.01 14.22
CA THR A 109 -32.62 19.07 13.96
C THR A 109 -33.24 19.94 15.06
N HIS A 110 -33.55 21.18 14.71
CA HIS A 110 -34.40 22.02 15.53
C HIS A 110 -35.85 21.59 15.38
#